data_72eeb34c2c6834ca257fe6dc2d212fd9
#
_entry.id   72eeb34c2c6834ca257fe6dc2d212fd9
#
_cell.length_a   1.000
_cell.length_b   1.000
_cell.length_c   1.000
_cell.angle_alpha   90.00
_cell.angle_beta   90.00
_cell.angle_gamma   90.00
#
_symmetry.space_group_name_H-M   'P 1'
#
loop_
_entity.id
_entity.type
_entity.pdbx_description
1 polymer ?
#
loop_
_entity_poly.entity_id
_entity_poly.type
_entity_poly.pdbx_seq_one_letter_code
_entity_poly.pdbx_strand_id
1 'polypeptide(L)'
;MSVALLAWAVVATSATSFYYFRSSDLERQVTSFDRRSAMGLAAVVVDYANGSKDTFRVFFQIGRNDSAFNATLVALGDEVTYTYYPSFGDVLINSIGGVVGNSTHFWGLYVNGQFSAQGAMNTKLYDGDRVVWNFTKVSF
;
A
#
# COMPACT_ATOMS: atom_id res chain seq x y z
N MET A 1 -58.39 6.86 29.04
CA MET A 1 -57.33 6.79 28.05
C MET A 1 -57.88 6.14 26.79
N SER A 2 -57.79 6.86 25.69
CA SER A 2 -58.31 6.34 24.41
C SER A 2 -57.30 5.36 23.79
N VAL A 3 -57.82 4.22 23.29
CA VAL A 3 -57.00 3.17 22.62
C VAL A 3 -56.20 3.74 21.45
N ALA A 4 -56.64 4.83 20.84
CA ALA A 4 -55.94 5.56 19.77
C ALA A 4 -54.59 6.15 20.20
N LEU A 5 -54.45 6.63 21.44
CA LEU A 5 -53.19 7.18 21.97
C LEU A 5 -52.13 6.10 22.21
N LEU A 6 -52.56 4.90 22.62
CA LEU A 6 -51.64 3.77 22.78
C LEU A 6 -51.10 3.23 21.42
N ALA A 7 -51.97 3.22 20.40
CA ALA A 7 -51.56 2.80 19.06
C ALA A 7 -50.54 3.77 18.43
N TRP A 8 -50.69 5.07 18.65
CA TRP A 8 -49.74 6.08 18.18
C TRP A 8 -48.38 5.99 18.85
N ALA A 9 -48.31 5.72 20.15
CA ALA A 9 -47.07 5.56 20.89
C ALA A 9 -46.27 4.33 20.41
N VAL A 10 -46.93 3.24 20.07
CA VAL A 10 -46.28 2.03 19.54
C VAL A 10 -45.73 2.22 18.14
N VAL A 11 -46.46 2.92 17.27
CA VAL A 11 -46.01 3.22 15.90
C VAL A 11 -44.81 4.20 15.92
N ALA A 12 -44.85 5.20 16.78
CA ALA A 12 -43.75 6.19 16.91
C ALA A 12 -42.47 5.52 17.44
N THR A 13 -42.54 4.64 18.40
CA THR A 13 -41.39 3.91 18.96
C THR A 13 -40.81 2.91 17.96
N SER A 14 -41.62 2.21 17.20
CA SER A 14 -41.15 1.26 16.20
C SER A 14 -40.48 1.98 14.99
N ALA A 15 -41.03 3.11 14.57
CA ALA A 15 -40.43 3.93 13.51
C ALA A 15 -39.07 4.51 13.93
N THR A 16 -38.94 5.02 15.15
CA THR A 16 -37.67 5.56 15.69
C THR A 16 -36.58 4.48 15.81
N SER A 17 -36.95 3.29 16.29
CA SER A 17 -36.04 2.16 16.38
C SER A 17 -35.58 1.69 14.99
N PHE A 18 -36.47 1.65 14.01
CA PHE A 18 -36.15 1.27 12.64
C PHE A 18 -35.19 2.28 11.98
N TYR A 19 -35.39 3.57 12.16
CA TYR A 19 -34.48 4.63 11.68
C TYR A 19 -33.10 4.55 12.33
N TYR A 20 -33.04 4.27 13.62
CA TYR A 20 -31.78 4.16 14.35
C TYR A 20 -30.95 2.96 13.90
N PHE A 21 -31.57 1.79 13.70
CA PHE A 21 -30.89 0.60 13.18
C PHE A 21 -30.41 0.79 11.74
N ARG A 22 -31.19 1.45 10.90
CA ARG A 22 -30.82 1.69 9.50
C ARG A 22 -29.68 2.69 9.36
N SER A 23 -29.63 3.73 10.18
CA SER A 23 -28.54 4.70 10.15
C SER A 23 -27.22 4.09 10.64
N SER A 24 -27.25 3.27 11.68
CA SER A 24 -26.04 2.60 12.18
C SER A 24 -25.48 1.56 11.19
N ASP A 25 -26.35 0.87 10.43
CA ASP A 25 -25.91 -0.05 9.38
C ASP A 25 -25.29 0.70 8.17
N LEU A 26 -25.86 1.83 7.80
CA LEU A 26 -25.32 2.68 6.74
C LEU A 26 -23.97 3.27 7.14
N GLU A 27 -23.81 3.73 8.37
CA GLU A 27 -22.51 4.23 8.88
C GLU A 27 -21.45 3.12 8.90
N ARG A 28 -21.82 1.90 9.29
CA ARG A 28 -20.90 0.75 9.24
C ARG A 28 -20.52 0.37 7.81
N GLN A 29 -21.45 0.44 6.88
CA GLN A 29 -21.17 0.17 5.46
C GLN A 29 -20.28 1.25 4.87
N VAL A 30 -20.53 2.53 5.13
CA VAL A 30 -19.70 3.65 4.65
C VAL A 30 -18.29 3.55 5.22
N THR A 31 -18.14 3.31 6.53
CA THR A 31 -16.81 3.16 7.14
C THR A 31 -16.05 1.91 6.65
N SER A 32 -16.77 0.83 6.33
CA SER A 32 -16.14 -0.36 5.74
C SER A 32 -15.76 -0.16 4.28
N PHE A 33 -16.51 0.66 3.54
CA PHE A 33 -16.20 1.03 2.16
C PHE A 33 -15.00 1.96 2.08
N ASP A 34 -14.91 2.96 2.95
CA ASP A 34 -13.78 3.88 3.04
C ASP A 34 -12.46 3.16 3.37
N ARG A 35 -12.49 2.20 4.29
CA ARG A 35 -11.30 1.40 4.62
C ARG A 35 -10.87 0.46 3.50
N ARG A 36 -11.80 -0.03 2.68
CA ARG A 36 -11.50 -0.93 1.56
C ARG A 36 -11.05 -0.20 0.29
N SER A 37 -11.32 1.08 0.21
CA SER A 37 -11.09 1.91 -0.99
C SER A 37 -10.03 2.98 -0.79
N ALA A 38 -9.38 3.04 0.39
CA ALA A 38 -8.33 4.01 0.63
C ALA A 38 -7.12 3.70 -0.29
N MET A 39 -6.88 4.59 -1.23
CA MET A 39 -5.76 4.53 -2.15
C MET A 39 -4.65 5.45 -1.65
N GLY A 40 -3.43 4.95 -1.67
CA GLY A 40 -2.22 5.74 -1.48
C GLY A 40 -1.52 5.98 -2.80
N LEU A 41 -0.74 7.03 -2.86
CA LEU A 41 0.14 7.36 -3.98
C LEU A 41 1.59 7.30 -3.50
N ALA A 42 2.44 6.58 -4.21
CA ALA A 42 3.88 6.59 -4.00
C ALA A 42 4.63 6.97 -5.27
N ALA A 43 5.82 7.53 -5.11
CA ALA A 43 6.76 7.69 -6.20
C ALA A 43 7.77 6.53 -6.14
N VAL A 44 7.96 5.82 -7.25
CA VAL A 44 9.02 4.82 -7.42
C VAL A 44 10.08 5.40 -8.32
N VAL A 45 11.30 5.49 -7.83
CA VAL A 45 12.46 6.05 -8.54
C VAL A 45 13.51 4.97 -8.71
N VAL A 46 14.03 4.84 -9.90
CA VAL A 46 15.19 3.98 -10.20
C VAL A 46 16.38 4.87 -10.51
N ASP A 47 17.42 4.77 -9.69
CA ASP A 47 18.67 5.50 -9.85
C ASP A 47 19.77 4.52 -10.26
N TYR A 48 20.17 4.59 -11.52
CA TYR A 48 21.18 3.69 -12.09
C TYR A 48 22.63 4.05 -11.70
N ALA A 49 22.82 5.10 -10.88
CA ALA A 49 24.12 5.61 -10.43
C ALA A 49 25.06 6.06 -11.59
N ASN A 50 24.52 6.25 -12.79
CA ASN A 50 25.23 6.74 -13.98
C ASN A 50 24.73 8.12 -14.44
N GLY A 51 23.92 8.80 -13.62
CA GLY A 51 23.25 10.05 -13.95
C GLY A 51 21.84 9.86 -14.53
N SER A 52 21.44 8.64 -14.86
CA SER A 52 20.08 8.30 -15.32
C SER A 52 19.18 7.96 -14.16
N LYS A 53 17.95 8.49 -14.20
CA LYS A 53 16.89 8.20 -13.23
C LYS A 53 15.55 8.10 -13.93
N ASP A 54 14.79 7.06 -13.58
CA ASP A 54 13.40 6.91 -13.97
C ASP A 54 12.49 7.14 -12.78
N THR A 55 11.37 7.81 -12.99
CA THR A 55 10.40 8.10 -11.93
C THR A 55 9.00 7.74 -12.36
N PHE A 56 8.31 6.96 -11.53
CA PHE A 56 6.96 6.48 -11.74
C PHE A 56 6.07 6.91 -10.58
N ARG A 57 4.80 7.20 -10.87
CA ARG A 57 3.77 7.38 -9.86
C ARG A 57 2.91 6.14 -9.80
N VAL A 58 2.79 5.57 -8.62
CA VAL A 58 2.08 4.32 -8.39
C VAL A 58 0.97 4.52 -7.39
N PHE A 59 -0.25 4.15 -7.76
CA PHE A 59 -1.36 4.03 -6.81
C PHE A 59 -1.35 2.64 -6.22
N PHE A 60 -1.56 2.54 -4.92
CA PHE A 60 -1.65 1.28 -4.20
C PHE A 60 -2.82 1.29 -3.22
N GLN A 61 -3.32 0.11 -2.90
CA GLN A 61 -4.41 -0.04 -1.95
C GLN A 61 -3.85 -0.17 -0.53
N ILE A 62 -4.18 0.81 0.31
CA ILE A 62 -3.72 0.84 1.71
C ILE A 62 -4.23 -0.38 2.47
N GLY A 63 -3.34 -1.07 3.17
CA GLY A 63 -3.63 -2.26 3.97
C GLY A 63 -3.75 -3.56 3.17
N ARG A 64 -3.50 -3.54 1.85
CA ARG A 64 -3.60 -4.74 1.03
C ARG A 64 -2.40 -4.99 0.12
N ASN A 65 -2.04 -4.03 -0.70
CA ASN A 65 -0.91 -4.12 -1.65
C ASN A 65 0.02 -2.92 -1.45
N ASP A 66 0.35 -2.64 -0.21
CA ASP A 66 1.06 -1.44 0.23
C ASP A 66 2.55 -1.69 0.54
N SER A 67 3.14 -2.71 -0.04
CA SER A 67 4.59 -2.94 0.08
C SER A 67 5.38 -2.23 -1.01
N ALA A 68 6.64 -1.89 -0.70
CA ALA A 68 7.57 -1.34 -1.67
C ALA A 68 7.77 -2.29 -2.87
N PHE A 69 7.72 -3.60 -2.64
CA PHE A 69 7.81 -4.59 -3.70
C PHE A 69 6.62 -4.52 -4.67
N ASN A 70 5.38 -4.48 -4.15
CA ASN A 70 4.20 -4.34 -5.01
C ASN A 70 4.21 -3.05 -5.82
N ALA A 71 4.59 -1.93 -5.21
CA ALA A 71 4.73 -0.66 -5.92
C ALA A 71 5.79 -0.74 -7.03
N THR A 72 6.89 -1.43 -6.77
CA THR A 72 7.96 -1.65 -7.75
C THR A 72 7.49 -2.49 -8.93
N LEU A 73 6.74 -3.57 -8.68
CA LEU A 73 6.17 -4.40 -9.75
C LEU A 73 5.14 -3.64 -10.59
N VAL A 74 4.31 -2.80 -9.96
CA VAL A 74 3.35 -1.95 -10.69
C VAL A 74 4.08 -0.94 -11.57
N ALA A 75 5.17 -0.35 -11.08
CA ALA A 75 5.95 0.65 -11.81
C ALA A 75 6.72 0.06 -13.00
N LEU A 76 7.35 -1.09 -12.80
CA LEU A 76 8.41 -1.61 -13.68
C LEU A 76 8.03 -2.92 -14.39
N GLY A 77 7.04 -3.66 -13.87
CA GLY A 77 6.59 -4.91 -14.48
C GLY A 77 7.72 -5.91 -14.72
N ASP A 78 7.86 -6.34 -15.98
CA ASP A 78 8.85 -7.33 -16.41
C ASP A 78 10.31 -6.81 -16.44
N GLU A 79 10.51 -5.52 -16.21
CA GLU A 79 11.86 -4.93 -16.13
C GLU A 79 12.58 -5.26 -14.81
N VAL A 80 11.86 -5.85 -13.84
CA VAL A 80 12.41 -6.27 -12.54
C VAL A 80 12.56 -7.78 -12.50
N THR A 81 13.74 -8.25 -12.15
CA THR A 81 13.96 -9.65 -11.77
C THR A 81 14.34 -9.76 -10.30
N TYR A 82 13.84 -10.79 -9.65
CA TYR A 82 14.04 -10.97 -8.21
C TYR A 82 14.10 -12.46 -7.84
N THR A 83 14.67 -12.74 -6.67
CA THR A 83 14.66 -14.05 -6.04
C THR A 83 13.91 -13.99 -4.72
N TYR A 84 12.93 -14.87 -4.53
CA TYR A 84 12.21 -15.00 -3.28
C TYR A 84 12.95 -15.92 -2.32
N TYR A 85 13.11 -15.49 -1.08
CA TYR A 85 13.74 -16.25 0.01
C TYR A 85 12.70 -16.60 1.08
N PRO A 86 12.17 -17.85 1.08
CA PRO A 86 11.11 -18.23 2.03
C PRO A 86 11.51 -18.10 3.50
N SER A 87 12.79 -18.33 3.81
CA SER A 87 13.32 -18.24 5.18
C SER A 87 13.23 -16.82 5.77
N PHE A 88 13.23 -15.79 4.92
CA PHE A 88 13.08 -14.40 5.31
C PHE A 88 11.69 -13.83 5.00
N GLY A 89 10.88 -14.56 4.21
CA GLY A 89 9.59 -14.07 3.72
C GLY A 89 9.73 -12.80 2.87
N ASP A 90 10.82 -12.68 2.12
CA ASP A 90 11.17 -11.48 1.37
C ASP A 90 11.89 -11.78 0.06
N VAL A 91 12.08 -10.74 -0.76
CA VAL A 91 12.74 -10.82 -2.06
C VAL A 91 14.06 -10.05 -2.08
N LEU A 92 15.00 -10.56 -2.87
CA LEU A 92 16.18 -9.82 -3.31
C LEU A 92 15.96 -9.39 -4.76
N ILE A 93 16.14 -8.13 -5.06
CA ILE A 93 16.10 -7.63 -6.43
C ILE A 93 17.41 -7.96 -7.12
N ASN A 94 17.33 -8.72 -8.19
CA ASN A 94 18.51 -9.15 -8.96
C ASN A 94 18.87 -8.15 -10.05
N SER A 95 17.86 -7.61 -10.76
CA SER A 95 18.07 -6.62 -11.81
C SER A 95 16.89 -5.67 -11.96
N ILE A 96 17.16 -4.47 -12.41
CA ILE A 96 16.15 -3.49 -12.85
C ILE A 96 16.62 -2.91 -14.18
N GLY A 97 15.71 -2.88 -15.17
CA GLY A 97 16.00 -2.33 -16.49
C GLY A 97 17.22 -2.95 -17.18
N GLY A 98 17.43 -4.26 -16.95
CA GLY A 98 18.58 -4.99 -17.50
C GLY A 98 19.90 -4.79 -16.75
N VAL A 99 19.94 -3.92 -15.72
CA VAL A 99 21.15 -3.72 -14.89
C VAL A 99 21.14 -4.74 -13.74
N VAL A 100 22.05 -5.69 -13.84
CA VAL A 100 22.16 -6.82 -12.90
C VAL A 100 23.11 -6.49 -11.76
N GLY A 101 22.70 -6.78 -10.51
CA GLY A 101 23.60 -6.74 -9.36
C GLY A 101 24.78 -7.68 -9.53
N ASN A 102 25.92 -7.36 -8.93
CA ASN A 102 27.15 -8.14 -9.01
C ASN A 102 27.92 -8.10 -7.68
N SER A 103 29.16 -8.58 -7.66
CA SER A 103 30.00 -8.59 -6.44
C SER A 103 30.35 -7.22 -5.90
N THR A 104 30.21 -6.16 -6.69
CA THR A 104 30.60 -4.78 -6.31
C THR A 104 29.41 -3.84 -6.17
N HIS A 105 28.26 -4.15 -6.76
CA HIS A 105 27.07 -3.31 -6.74
C HIS A 105 25.81 -4.15 -6.53
N PHE A 106 24.86 -3.58 -5.78
CA PHE A 106 23.55 -4.16 -5.54
C PHE A 106 22.44 -3.10 -5.63
N TRP A 107 21.21 -3.55 -5.82
CA TRP A 107 20.05 -2.69 -5.77
C TRP A 107 19.63 -2.44 -4.33
N GLY A 108 19.93 -1.28 -3.81
CA GLY A 108 19.55 -0.83 -2.48
C GLY A 108 18.18 -0.15 -2.46
N LEU A 109 17.36 -0.50 -1.49
CA LEU A 109 16.04 0.09 -1.28
C LEU A 109 16.12 1.24 -0.28
N TYR A 110 15.61 2.39 -0.68
CA TYR A 110 15.49 3.58 0.16
C TYR A 110 14.02 4.04 0.18
N VAL A 111 13.53 4.37 1.35
CA VAL A 111 12.19 4.97 1.50
C VAL A 111 12.34 6.31 2.19
N ASN A 112 11.87 7.37 1.54
CA ASN A 112 11.98 8.74 2.01
C ASN A 112 13.43 9.14 2.38
N GLY A 113 14.39 8.68 1.58
CA GLY A 113 15.80 8.98 1.75
C GLY A 113 16.55 8.11 2.78
N GLN A 114 15.89 7.14 3.41
CA GLN A 114 16.50 6.23 4.37
C GLN A 114 16.63 4.82 3.80
N PHE A 115 17.79 4.21 3.99
CA PHE A 115 18.02 2.81 3.62
C PHE A 115 17.05 1.90 4.39
N SER A 116 16.35 1.02 3.68
CA SER A 116 15.48 0.05 4.31
C SER A 116 16.30 -1.11 4.87
N ALA A 117 16.19 -1.35 6.17
CA ALA A 117 16.77 -2.52 6.82
C ALA A 117 15.95 -3.80 6.56
N GLN A 118 14.74 -3.66 6.03
CA GLN A 118 13.87 -4.76 5.63
C GLN A 118 13.91 -4.92 4.11
N GLY A 119 13.61 -6.13 3.63
CA GLY A 119 13.42 -6.33 2.21
C GLY A 119 12.14 -5.69 1.69
N ALA A 120 11.99 -5.63 0.38
CA ALA A 120 10.95 -4.85 -0.27
C ALA A 120 9.52 -5.36 0.02
N MET A 121 9.32 -6.67 0.23
CA MET A 121 8.00 -7.21 0.58
C MET A 121 7.55 -6.81 1.98
N ASN A 122 8.50 -6.68 2.90
CA ASN A 122 8.23 -6.32 4.30
C ASN A 122 8.29 -4.80 4.56
N THR A 123 8.67 -4.01 3.57
CA THR A 123 8.67 -2.55 3.65
C THR A 123 7.30 -2.01 3.26
N LYS A 124 6.53 -1.60 4.27
CA LYS A 124 5.20 -1.03 4.09
C LYS A 124 5.29 0.43 3.64
N LEU A 125 4.44 0.81 2.69
CA LEU A 125 4.31 2.17 2.19
C LEU A 125 3.07 2.87 2.76
N TYR A 126 3.20 4.18 2.87
CA TYR A 126 2.15 5.12 3.24
C TYR A 126 1.92 6.12 2.10
N ASP A 127 0.78 6.80 2.13
CA ASP A 127 0.47 7.81 1.14
C ASP A 127 1.53 8.93 1.15
N GLY A 128 2.05 9.26 -0.04
CA GLY A 128 3.11 10.25 -0.23
C GLY A 128 4.53 9.71 -0.13
N ASP A 129 4.73 8.41 0.13
CA ASP A 129 6.06 7.82 0.24
C ASP A 129 6.81 7.84 -1.10
N ARG A 130 8.13 7.96 -0.99
CA ARG A 130 9.06 7.90 -2.10
C ARG A 130 9.98 6.69 -1.95
N VAL A 131 9.84 5.73 -2.84
CA VAL A 131 10.68 4.54 -2.96
C VAL A 131 11.79 4.84 -3.96
N VAL A 132 13.03 4.62 -3.58
CA VAL A 132 14.19 4.77 -4.47
C VAL A 132 14.96 3.45 -4.51
N TRP A 133 15.08 2.89 -5.69
CA TRP A 133 16.03 1.84 -5.97
C TRP A 133 17.32 2.47 -6.48
N ASN A 134 18.38 2.31 -5.71
CA ASN A 134 19.70 2.85 -6.05
C ASN A 134 20.68 1.71 -6.33
N PHE A 135 21.37 1.78 -7.46
CA PHE A 135 22.44 0.82 -7.78
C PHE A 135 23.68 1.18 -6.98
N THR A 136 23.77 0.64 -5.79
CA THR A 136 24.70 1.03 -4.74
C THR A 136 25.97 0.19 -4.80
N LYS A 137 27.13 0.85 -4.68
CA LYS A 137 28.42 0.17 -4.52
C LYS A 137 28.51 -0.44 -3.12
N VAL A 138 28.93 -1.70 -3.07
CA VAL A 138 29.23 -2.37 -1.80
C VAL A 138 30.48 -1.71 -1.20
N SER A 139 30.36 -1.20 0.02
CA SER A 139 31.49 -0.69 0.80
C SER A 139 31.75 -1.65 1.96
N PHE A 140 32.92 -2.18 2.03
CA PHE A 140 33.43 -2.97 3.16
C PHE A 140 34.30 -2.10 4.06
#